data_2b9f3ebbe9dc1418dccdf355795c0a7e
#
_entry.id   2b9f3ebbe9dc1418dccdf355795c0a7e
#
_cell.length_a   1.000
_cell.length_b   1.000
_cell.length_c   1.000
_cell.angle_alpha   90.00
_cell.angle_beta   90.00
_cell.angle_gamma   90.00
#
_symmetry.space_group_name_H-M   'P 1'
#
loop_
_entity.id
_entity.type
_entity.pdbx_description
1 polymer ?
#
loop_
_entity_poly.entity_id
_entity_poly.type
_entity_poly.pdbx_seq_one_letter_code
_entity_poly.pdbx_strand_id
1 'polypeptide(L)'
;NGFRKVFDPPSPAAPDSEGEYAVFENLTVMPRAFLASNYEGLSDVFGEEPETERQRRQRDEERRKLIPQKLLGADFDWRNVVILEKPSPVSPQFGPGTAEIVSYQPHEVVIKTESRQPKLLILSDNYYPGWKATIDGDDTEVLRANYTFRAVPLIPGEHEVRFYYDSDTYKMGRVISIVGVMILGFLSLSKLKFLR
;
A
#
# COMPACT_ATOMS: atom_id res chain seq x y z
N ASN A 1 -14.82 -6.72 24.30
CA ASN A 1 -15.31 -5.81 23.25
C ASN A 1 -14.20 -4.81 22.94
N GLY A 2 -13.60 -4.89 21.72
CA GLY A 2 -12.49 -4.05 21.31
C GLY A 2 -12.86 -2.61 20.90
N PHE A 3 -14.04 -2.12 21.30
CA PHE A 3 -14.53 -0.78 20.96
C PHE A 3 -14.85 0.02 22.21
N ARG A 4 -14.44 1.30 22.23
CA ARG A 4 -14.78 2.29 23.24
C ARG A 4 -15.59 3.41 22.61
N LYS A 5 -16.77 3.73 23.16
CA LYS A 5 -17.56 4.89 22.73
C LYS A 5 -16.82 6.17 23.13
N VAL A 6 -16.49 7.04 22.18
CA VAL A 6 -15.70 8.26 22.42
C VAL A 6 -16.49 9.54 22.19
N PHE A 7 -17.62 9.45 21.49
CA PHE A 7 -18.48 10.59 21.24
C PHE A 7 -19.94 10.17 21.21
N ASP A 8 -20.76 10.91 21.92
CA ASP A 8 -22.22 10.85 21.92
C ASP A 8 -22.69 12.26 21.56
N PRO A 9 -23.18 12.53 20.36
CA PRO A 9 -23.69 13.85 20.05
C PRO A 9 -24.83 14.16 21.01
N PRO A 10 -24.95 15.42 21.51
CA PRO A 10 -26.13 15.82 22.24
C PRO A 10 -27.34 15.55 21.33
N SER A 11 -28.32 14.83 21.86
CA SER A 11 -29.58 14.54 21.13
C SER A 11 -30.10 15.86 20.58
N PRO A 12 -30.21 16.08 19.26
CA PRO A 12 -30.88 17.24 18.75
C PRO A 12 -32.34 17.14 19.25
N ALA A 13 -32.81 18.14 19.92
CA ALA A 13 -34.19 18.25 20.39
C ALA A 13 -35.18 18.45 19.22
N ALA A 14 -35.05 17.65 18.17
CA ALA A 14 -35.91 17.63 17.01
C ALA A 14 -36.65 16.28 16.95
N PRO A 15 -37.97 16.26 16.97
CA PRO A 15 -38.77 15.03 17.08
C PRO A 15 -38.69 14.11 15.85
N ASP A 16 -37.98 14.47 14.78
CA ASP A 16 -37.95 13.73 13.49
C ASP A 16 -36.54 13.31 13.02
N SER A 17 -35.50 13.40 13.87
CA SER A 17 -34.17 12.92 13.49
C SER A 17 -34.01 11.42 13.74
N GLU A 18 -34.33 10.60 12.77
CA GLU A 18 -33.89 9.21 12.73
C GLU A 18 -32.35 9.18 12.63
N GLY A 19 -31.70 8.84 13.72
CA GLY A 19 -30.28 8.50 13.74
C GLY A 19 -29.48 9.13 14.86
N GLU A 20 -29.39 8.44 15.98
CA GLU A 20 -28.38 8.69 17.00
C GLU A 20 -27.02 8.23 16.46
N TYR A 21 -26.15 9.16 16.11
CA TYR A 21 -24.78 8.84 15.69
C TYR A 21 -23.92 8.67 16.94
N ALA A 22 -23.21 7.54 17.01
CA ALA A 22 -22.19 7.32 18.03
C ALA A 22 -20.84 7.05 17.38
N VAL A 23 -19.78 7.64 17.91
CA VAL A 23 -18.41 7.37 17.46
C VAL A 23 -17.76 6.40 18.42
N PHE A 24 -17.21 5.33 17.87
CA PHE A 24 -16.49 4.30 18.61
C PHE A 24 -15.03 4.27 18.19
N GLU A 25 -14.14 4.24 19.16
CA GLU A 25 -12.74 3.98 18.96
C GLU A 25 -12.49 2.46 18.96
N ASN A 26 -11.82 1.96 17.93
CA ASN A 26 -11.37 0.57 17.91
C ASN A 26 -10.03 0.46 18.66
N LEU A 27 -10.06 -0.14 19.84
CA LEU A 27 -8.88 -0.30 20.70
C LEU A 27 -7.92 -1.43 20.24
N THR A 28 -8.35 -2.25 19.26
CA THR A 28 -7.60 -3.39 18.76
C THR A 28 -7.12 -3.19 17.32
N VAL A 29 -7.22 -1.97 16.80
CA VAL A 29 -6.76 -1.65 15.44
C VAL A 29 -5.26 -1.90 15.32
N MET A 30 -4.85 -2.52 14.20
CA MET A 30 -3.45 -2.67 13.86
C MET A 30 -2.82 -1.31 13.55
N PRO A 31 -1.55 -1.09 13.95
CA PRO A 31 -0.80 0.10 13.51
C PRO A 31 -0.76 0.18 11.98
N ARG A 32 -0.71 1.41 11.46
CA ARG A 32 -0.58 1.63 10.00
C ARG A 32 0.72 1.07 9.42
N ALA A 33 1.80 1.14 10.21
CA ALA A 33 3.07 0.46 9.90
C ALA A 33 3.36 -0.58 10.97
N PHE A 34 3.72 -1.80 10.56
CA PHE A 34 4.06 -2.89 11.48
C PHE A 34 5.02 -3.88 10.85
N LEU A 35 5.68 -4.69 11.69
CA LEU A 35 6.62 -5.71 11.27
C LEU A 35 5.95 -7.10 11.33
N ALA A 36 5.82 -7.75 10.18
CA ALA A 36 5.38 -9.14 10.11
C ALA A 36 6.56 -10.10 10.27
N SER A 37 6.31 -11.21 10.95
CA SER A 37 7.30 -12.23 11.29
C SER A 37 7.22 -13.48 10.41
N ASN A 38 6.18 -13.56 9.58
CA ASN A 38 5.96 -14.66 8.65
C ASN A 38 5.09 -14.19 7.48
N TYR A 39 5.08 -14.97 6.41
CA TYR A 39 4.15 -14.74 5.30
C TYR A 39 3.69 -16.07 4.70
N GLU A 40 2.55 -16.03 4.04
CA GLU A 40 2.04 -17.04 3.17
C GLU A 40 2.15 -16.56 1.72
N GLY A 41 2.84 -17.29 0.87
CA GLY A 41 2.98 -16.96 -0.54
C GLY A 41 1.73 -17.36 -1.32
N LEU A 42 1.27 -16.51 -2.25
CA LEU A 42 0.20 -16.92 -3.17
C LEU A 42 0.64 -18.02 -4.13
N SER A 43 1.93 -18.13 -4.44
CA SER A 43 2.48 -19.28 -5.18
C SER A 43 2.16 -20.61 -4.53
N ASP A 44 2.12 -20.64 -3.19
CA ASP A 44 1.81 -21.85 -2.42
C ASP A 44 0.33 -22.24 -2.54
N VAL A 45 -0.52 -21.26 -2.87
CA VAL A 45 -1.98 -21.45 -3.03
C VAL A 45 -2.37 -21.65 -4.50
N PHE A 46 -1.74 -20.92 -5.43
CA PHE A 46 -2.15 -20.88 -6.85
C PHE A 46 -1.16 -21.55 -7.82
N GLY A 47 -0.01 -22.03 -7.33
CA GLY A 47 1.04 -22.60 -8.19
C GLY A 47 1.78 -21.53 -9.01
N GLU A 48 2.38 -21.95 -10.14
CA GLU A 48 3.22 -21.14 -10.98
C GLU A 48 2.51 -19.91 -11.59
N GLU A 49 3.30 -18.89 -11.96
CA GLU A 49 2.79 -17.67 -12.61
C GLU A 49 2.03 -17.99 -13.92
N PRO A 50 0.90 -17.32 -14.18
CA PRO A 50 0.09 -17.58 -15.38
C PRO A 50 0.81 -17.10 -16.63
N GLU A 51 0.85 -17.96 -17.65
CA GLU A 51 1.50 -17.66 -18.94
C GLU A 51 0.61 -16.80 -19.85
N THR A 52 -0.71 -16.89 -19.72
CA THR A 52 -1.65 -16.21 -20.62
C THR A 52 -2.47 -15.14 -19.89
N GLU A 53 -2.91 -14.13 -20.65
CA GLU A 53 -3.82 -13.07 -20.16
C GLU A 53 -5.13 -13.63 -19.58
N ARG A 54 -5.66 -14.70 -20.17
CA ARG A 54 -6.88 -15.35 -19.67
C ARG A 54 -6.65 -15.96 -18.29
N GLN A 55 -5.53 -16.66 -18.10
CA GLN A 55 -5.16 -17.26 -16.82
C GLN A 55 -4.87 -16.17 -15.76
N ARG A 56 -4.25 -15.05 -16.15
CA ARG A 56 -4.04 -13.89 -15.27
C ARG A 56 -5.36 -13.33 -14.76
N ARG A 57 -6.32 -13.08 -15.64
CA ARG A 57 -7.66 -12.58 -15.26
C ARG A 57 -8.40 -13.54 -14.33
N GLN A 58 -8.35 -14.83 -14.63
CA GLN A 58 -8.97 -15.86 -13.78
C GLN A 58 -8.33 -15.88 -12.40
N ARG A 59 -7.00 -15.86 -12.33
CA ARG A 59 -6.24 -15.81 -11.08
C ARG A 59 -6.55 -14.54 -10.27
N ASP A 60 -6.66 -13.39 -10.93
CA ASP A 60 -7.03 -12.14 -10.26
C ASP A 60 -8.44 -12.20 -9.66
N GLU A 61 -9.37 -12.86 -10.33
CA GLU A 61 -10.72 -13.09 -9.80
C GLU A 61 -10.71 -14.02 -8.59
N GLU A 62 -9.93 -15.09 -8.65
CA GLU A 62 -9.74 -16.01 -7.52
C GLU A 62 -9.07 -15.32 -6.32
N ARG A 63 -8.03 -14.51 -6.55
CA ARG A 63 -7.37 -13.69 -5.52
C ARG A 63 -8.36 -12.75 -4.81
N ARG A 64 -9.24 -12.10 -5.58
CA ARG A 64 -10.27 -11.20 -5.02
C ARG A 64 -11.23 -11.90 -4.07
N LYS A 65 -11.43 -13.18 -4.23
CA LYS A 65 -12.32 -13.99 -3.37
C LYS A 65 -11.56 -14.61 -2.20
N LEU A 66 -10.42 -15.24 -2.47
CA LEU A 66 -9.70 -16.06 -1.51
C LEU A 66 -8.92 -15.23 -0.47
N ILE A 67 -8.25 -14.14 -0.88
CA ILE A 67 -7.45 -13.35 0.06
C ILE A 67 -8.32 -12.72 1.14
N PRO A 68 -9.42 -11.99 0.83
CA PRO A 68 -10.29 -11.47 1.87
C PRO A 68 -10.91 -12.56 2.74
N GLN A 69 -11.31 -13.69 2.15
CA GLN A 69 -11.87 -14.80 2.91
C GLN A 69 -10.86 -15.36 3.91
N LYS A 70 -9.59 -15.50 3.51
CA LYS A 70 -8.51 -15.98 4.38
C LYS A 70 -8.19 -14.97 5.46
N LEU A 71 -8.07 -13.69 5.10
CA LEU A 71 -7.84 -12.59 6.04
C LEU A 71 -8.96 -12.43 7.08
N LEU A 72 -10.19 -12.77 6.75
CA LEU A 72 -11.35 -12.72 7.65
C LEU A 72 -11.51 -14.03 8.45
N GLY A 73 -10.69 -15.03 8.20
CA GLY A 73 -10.69 -16.29 8.95
C GLY A 73 -10.36 -16.05 10.43
N ALA A 74 -11.06 -16.75 11.32
CA ALA A 74 -10.87 -16.62 12.76
C ALA A 74 -9.45 -17.00 13.24
N ASP A 75 -8.79 -17.85 12.49
CA ASP A 75 -7.47 -18.39 12.81
C ASP A 75 -6.30 -17.62 12.17
N PHE A 76 -6.59 -16.54 11.41
CA PHE A 76 -5.54 -15.77 10.76
C PHE A 76 -4.81 -14.85 11.75
N ASP A 77 -3.51 -15.02 11.89
CA ASP A 77 -2.68 -14.22 12.79
C ASP A 77 -2.27 -12.89 12.14
N TRP A 78 -3.15 -11.91 12.19
CA TRP A 78 -2.97 -10.57 11.65
C TRP A 78 -1.71 -9.84 12.09
N ARG A 79 -1.19 -10.20 13.27
CA ARG A 79 -0.05 -9.49 13.88
C ARG A 79 1.28 -9.98 13.35
N ASN A 80 1.33 -11.24 12.95
CA ASN A 80 2.58 -11.88 12.63
C ASN A 80 2.66 -12.39 11.19
N VAL A 81 1.52 -12.63 10.54
CA VAL A 81 1.45 -13.25 9.22
C VAL A 81 0.82 -12.29 8.20
N VAL A 82 1.39 -12.24 7.02
CA VAL A 82 0.82 -11.53 5.86
C VAL A 82 0.76 -12.45 4.65
N ILE A 83 -0.13 -12.16 3.73
CA ILE A 83 -0.21 -12.88 2.44
C ILE A 83 0.55 -12.06 1.41
N LEU A 84 1.60 -12.62 0.81
CA LEU A 84 2.36 -11.97 -0.26
C LEU A 84 1.99 -12.51 -1.64
N GLU A 85 1.92 -11.63 -2.63
CA GLU A 85 1.72 -12.03 -4.03
C GLU A 85 2.99 -12.62 -4.67
N LYS A 86 4.16 -12.15 -4.24
CA LYS A 86 5.47 -12.66 -4.64
C LYS A 86 6.25 -13.12 -3.42
N PRO A 87 7.11 -14.13 -3.56
CA PRO A 87 7.95 -14.56 -2.45
C PRO A 87 8.89 -13.41 -1.99
N SER A 88 9.12 -13.36 -0.69
CA SER A 88 10.09 -12.41 -0.11
C SER A 88 11.53 -12.91 -0.32
N PRO A 89 12.48 -12.02 -0.64
CA PRO A 89 13.90 -12.38 -0.71
C PRO A 89 14.52 -12.67 0.67
N VAL A 90 13.83 -12.29 1.76
CA VAL A 90 14.24 -12.63 3.13
C VAL A 90 13.21 -13.58 3.74
N SER A 91 13.66 -14.44 4.65
CA SER A 91 12.79 -15.28 5.46
C SER A 91 12.52 -14.60 6.81
N PRO A 92 11.35 -13.96 6.99
CA PRO A 92 11.04 -13.27 8.23
C PRO A 92 11.01 -14.25 9.41
N GLN A 93 11.38 -13.76 10.58
CA GLN A 93 11.46 -14.59 11.78
C GLN A 93 10.74 -13.94 12.95
N PHE A 94 10.24 -14.75 13.89
CA PHE A 94 9.65 -14.25 15.12
C PHE A 94 10.70 -13.55 15.98
N GLY A 95 10.27 -12.51 16.69
CA GLY A 95 11.11 -11.72 17.58
C GLY A 95 10.59 -10.28 17.71
N PRO A 96 11.10 -9.54 18.68
CA PRO A 96 10.72 -8.15 18.88
C PRO A 96 11.20 -7.27 17.74
N GLY A 97 10.46 -6.19 17.48
CA GLY A 97 10.82 -5.14 16.55
C GLY A 97 9.81 -4.02 16.57
N THR A 98 10.22 -2.85 16.12
CA THR A 98 9.42 -1.63 16.08
C THR A 98 9.36 -1.06 14.68
N ALA A 99 8.25 -0.40 14.35
CA ALA A 99 8.08 0.38 13.14
C ALA A 99 7.34 1.67 13.51
N GLU A 100 7.98 2.81 13.28
CA GLU A 100 7.46 4.13 13.61
C GLU A 100 7.41 5.00 12.36
N ILE A 101 6.24 5.54 12.04
CA ILE A 101 6.09 6.51 10.95
C ILE A 101 6.61 7.85 11.45
N VAL A 102 7.74 8.32 10.88
CA VAL A 102 8.35 9.60 11.24
C VAL A 102 7.91 10.74 10.33
N SER A 103 7.45 10.42 9.11
CA SER A 103 6.84 11.39 8.19
C SER A 103 5.74 10.72 7.39
N TYR A 104 4.61 11.40 7.23
CA TYR A 104 3.47 10.92 6.44
C TYR A 104 2.92 12.03 5.55
N GLN A 105 3.23 11.96 4.26
CA GLN A 105 2.79 12.91 3.24
C GLN A 105 2.03 12.18 2.13
N PRO A 106 1.18 12.82 1.34
CA PRO A 106 0.39 12.16 0.31
C PRO A 106 1.20 11.36 -0.72
N HIS A 107 2.44 11.74 -0.97
CA HIS A 107 3.31 11.12 -1.96
C HIS A 107 4.59 10.52 -1.36
N GLU A 108 4.74 10.56 -0.04
CA GLU A 108 5.93 10.04 0.66
C GLU A 108 5.59 9.64 2.09
N VAL A 109 6.08 8.46 2.49
CA VAL A 109 6.00 8.00 3.88
C VAL A 109 7.38 7.52 4.30
N VAL A 110 7.88 8.03 5.42
CA VAL A 110 9.17 7.63 6.00
C VAL A 110 8.91 6.90 7.31
N ILE A 111 9.51 5.72 7.45
CA ILE A 111 9.31 4.82 8.58
C ILE A 111 10.67 4.42 9.12
N LYS A 112 10.89 4.57 10.42
CA LYS A 112 12.04 4.00 11.12
C LYS A 112 11.67 2.65 11.69
N THR A 113 12.56 1.69 11.52
CA THR A 113 12.36 0.31 11.99
C THR A 113 13.57 -0.15 12.77
N GLU A 114 13.33 -1.03 13.75
CA GLU A 114 14.39 -1.72 14.49
C GLU A 114 13.97 -3.17 14.68
N SER A 115 14.82 -4.12 14.34
CA SER A 115 14.62 -5.55 14.62
C SER A 115 15.93 -6.31 14.65
N ARG A 116 16.02 -7.28 15.56
CA ARG A 116 17.16 -8.23 15.62
C ARG A 116 17.02 -9.40 14.67
N GLN A 117 15.88 -9.56 14.05
CA GLN A 117 15.55 -10.64 13.12
C GLN A 117 15.12 -10.08 11.79
N PRO A 118 15.28 -10.82 10.67
CA PRO A 118 14.68 -10.46 9.41
C PRO A 118 13.17 -10.28 9.55
N LYS A 119 12.60 -9.25 8.94
CA LYS A 119 11.17 -8.89 9.00
C LYS A 119 10.64 -8.49 7.65
N LEU A 120 9.31 -8.41 7.56
CA LEU A 120 8.63 -7.67 6.53
C LEU A 120 8.03 -6.40 7.16
N LEU A 121 8.44 -5.23 6.71
CA LEU A 121 7.73 -3.99 7.04
C LEU A 121 6.49 -3.91 6.19
N ILE A 122 5.35 -3.78 6.84
CA ILE A 122 4.05 -3.61 6.20
C ILE A 122 3.56 -2.18 6.43
N LEU A 123 3.15 -1.51 5.35
CA LEU A 123 2.43 -0.26 5.39
C LEU A 123 1.01 -0.50 4.86
N SER A 124 0.00 -0.33 5.74
CA SER A 124 -1.40 -0.61 5.43
C SER A 124 -2.06 0.42 4.51
N ASP A 125 -1.27 0.99 3.60
CA ASP A 125 -1.72 1.86 2.53
C ASP A 125 -1.82 1.11 1.21
N ASN A 126 -2.72 1.56 0.34
CA ASN A 126 -2.96 0.91 -0.93
C ASN A 126 -1.71 0.83 -1.81
N TYR A 127 -1.39 -0.38 -2.25
CA TYR A 127 -0.44 -0.62 -3.32
C TYR A 127 -1.02 -0.09 -4.64
N TYR A 128 -0.23 0.72 -5.33
CA TYR A 128 -0.52 1.17 -6.69
C TYR A 128 0.77 1.23 -7.51
N PRO A 129 0.75 0.89 -8.80
CA PRO A 129 1.92 1.05 -9.67
C PRO A 129 2.46 2.49 -9.64
N GLY A 130 3.77 2.65 -9.45
CA GLY A 130 4.42 3.95 -9.29
C GLY A 130 4.86 4.24 -7.85
N TRP A 131 4.42 3.48 -6.87
CA TRP A 131 5.06 3.50 -5.55
C TRP A 131 6.38 2.75 -5.60
N LYS A 132 7.43 3.41 -5.15
CA LYS A 132 8.80 2.90 -5.01
C LYS A 132 9.20 2.96 -3.53
N ALA A 133 10.27 2.25 -3.18
CA ALA A 133 10.81 2.32 -1.83
C ALA A 133 12.32 2.29 -1.84
N THR A 134 12.91 2.93 -0.81
CA THR A 134 14.33 2.77 -0.47
C THR A 134 14.47 2.31 0.97
N ILE A 135 15.52 1.55 1.26
CA ILE A 135 15.96 1.19 2.60
C ILE A 135 17.35 1.80 2.77
N ASP A 136 17.52 2.71 3.72
CA ASP A 136 18.78 3.44 3.99
C ASP A 136 19.36 4.15 2.75
N GLY A 137 18.47 4.54 1.83
CA GLY A 137 18.81 5.20 0.56
C GLY A 137 18.96 4.26 -0.64
N ASP A 138 19.07 2.95 -0.45
CA ASP A 138 19.17 1.97 -1.51
C ASP A 138 17.79 1.52 -2.00
N ASP A 139 17.62 1.41 -3.31
CA ASP A 139 16.35 0.99 -3.93
C ASP A 139 15.97 -0.44 -3.54
N THR A 140 14.70 -0.65 -3.23
CA THR A 140 14.13 -1.96 -2.93
C THR A 140 12.80 -2.18 -3.65
N GLU A 141 12.45 -3.44 -3.92
CA GLU A 141 11.16 -3.77 -4.51
C GLU A 141 10.04 -3.61 -3.47
N VAL A 142 8.96 -2.93 -3.87
CA VAL A 142 7.72 -2.88 -3.09
C VAL A 142 6.89 -4.11 -3.41
N LEU A 143 6.76 -5.00 -2.44
CA LEU A 143 5.92 -6.18 -2.52
C LEU A 143 4.46 -5.82 -2.20
N ARG A 144 3.53 -6.53 -2.82
CA ARG A 144 2.11 -6.40 -2.50
C ARG A 144 1.71 -7.42 -1.45
N ALA A 145 1.19 -6.93 -0.32
CA ALA A 145 0.78 -7.73 0.82
C ALA A 145 -0.72 -7.57 1.10
N ASN A 146 -1.35 -8.62 1.65
CA ASN A 146 -2.74 -8.61 2.10
C ASN A 146 -3.71 -8.00 1.08
N TYR A 147 -3.55 -8.37 -0.20
CA TYR A 147 -4.31 -7.90 -1.35
C TYR A 147 -3.99 -6.48 -1.80
N THR A 148 -3.76 -5.52 -0.90
CA THR A 148 -3.62 -4.11 -1.28
C THR A 148 -2.55 -3.34 -0.50
N PHE A 149 -1.90 -3.94 0.48
CA PHE A 149 -0.88 -3.26 1.28
C PHE A 149 0.48 -3.26 0.59
N ARG A 150 1.34 -2.33 1.02
CA ARG A 150 2.73 -2.27 0.60
C ARG A 150 3.61 -2.96 1.62
N ALA A 151 4.59 -3.74 1.15
CA ALA A 151 5.57 -4.37 2.01
C ALA A 151 6.98 -4.23 1.44
N VAL A 152 7.98 -4.19 2.31
CA VAL A 152 9.39 -4.31 1.95
C VAL A 152 10.09 -5.29 2.88
N PRO A 153 11.04 -6.10 2.35
CA PRO A 153 11.84 -7.02 3.14
C PRO A 153 12.92 -6.25 3.91
N LEU A 154 13.12 -6.58 5.18
CA LEU A 154 14.14 -6.00 6.04
C LEU A 154 15.10 -7.06 6.55
N ILE A 155 16.38 -6.79 6.48
CA ILE A 155 17.42 -7.54 7.23
C ILE A 155 17.42 -7.08 8.69
N PRO A 156 18.10 -7.81 9.61
CA PRO A 156 18.27 -7.34 10.99
C PRO A 156 19.00 -6.00 11.06
N GLY A 157 18.55 -5.11 11.93
CA GLY A 157 19.17 -3.80 12.17
C GLY A 157 18.15 -2.70 12.41
N GLU A 158 18.67 -1.49 12.47
CA GLU A 158 17.90 -0.23 12.39
C GLU A 158 17.90 0.23 10.94
N HIS A 159 16.73 0.56 10.42
CA HIS A 159 16.59 1.01 9.03
C HIS A 159 15.66 2.20 8.92
N GLU A 160 15.95 3.09 7.97
CA GLU A 160 15.02 4.10 7.49
C GLU A 160 14.44 3.65 6.16
N VAL A 161 13.15 3.39 6.15
CA VAL A 161 12.40 2.99 4.95
C VAL A 161 11.61 4.17 4.45
N ARG A 162 11.83 4.54 3.18
CA ARG A 162 11.11 5.61 2.50
C ARG A 162 10.28 5.04 1.38
N PHE A 163 8.95 5.13 1.49
CA PHE A 163 8.04 4.90 0.37
C PHE A 163 7.77 6.23 -0.33
N TYR A 164 7.86 6.27 -1.65
CA TYR A 164 7.58 7.48 -2.43
C TYR A 164 6.89 7.14 -3.75
N TYR A 165 6.03 8.08 -4.19
CA TYR A 165 5.31 7.90 -5.44
C TYR A 165 6.06 8.54 -6.61
N ASP A 166 6.46 7.73 -7.57
CA ASP A 166 7.19 8.15 -8.76
C ASP A 166 6.68 7.39 -10.00
N SER A 167 5.69 7.96 -10.67
CA SER A 167 5.03 7.35 -11.82
C SER A 167 5.73 7.73 -13.12
N ASP A 168 6.34 6.74 -13.78
CA ASP A 168 6.97 6.92 -15.10
C ASP A 168 5.94 7.25 -16.18
N THR A 169 4.73 6.69 -16.09
CA THR A 169 3.60 7.01 -16.98
C THR A 169 3.21 8.48 -16.88
N TYR A 170 3.16 9.05 -15.68
CA TYR A 170 2.88 10.47 -15.47
C TYR A 170 3.99 11.34 -16.07
N LYS A 171 5.26 10.98 -15.85
CA LYS A 171 6.42 11.70 -16.42
C LYS A 171 6.33 11.73 -17.94
N MET A 172 6.06 10.58 -18.56
CA MET A 172 5.92 10.45 -20.01
C MET A 172 4.73 11.26 -20.55
N GLY A 173 3.57 11.18 -19.89
CA GLY A 173 2.38 11.97 -20.27
C GLY A 173 2.63 13.47 -20.19
N ARG A 174 3.36 13.93 -19.17
CA ARG A 174 3.78 15.33 -19.02
C ARG A 174 4.67 15.80 -20.19
N VAL A 175 5.66 14.99 -20.57
CA VAL A 175 6.56 15.30 -21.71
C VAL A 175 5.75 15.40 -23.02
N ILE A 176 4.87 14.43 -23.29
CA ILE A 176 4.01 14.43 -24.49
C ILE A 176 3.13 15.68 -24.51
N SER A 177 2.53 16.07 -23.39
CA SER A 177 1.69 17.26 -23.29
C SER A 177 2.48 18.54 -23.57
N ILE A 178 3.69 18.67 -23.01
CA ILE A 178 4.55 19.84 -23.27
C ILE A 178 4.92 19.94 -24.76
N VAL A 179 5.31 18.83 -25.37
CA VAL A 179 5.64 18.77 -26.80
C VAL A 179 4.41 19.16 -27.64
N GLY A 180 3.23 18.63 -27.31
CA GLY A 180 1.98 18.99 -27.99
C GLY A 180 1.68 20.47 -27.95
N VAL A 181 1.80 21.10 -26.77
CA VAL A 181 1.62 22.55 -26.59
C VAL A 181 2.62 23.36 -27.41
N MET A 182 3.89 22.94 -27.44
CA MET A 182 4.93 23.62 -28.25
C MET A 182 4.61 23.54 -29.74
N ILE A 183 4.19 22.38 -30.27
CA ILE A 183 3.82 22.21 -31.68
C ILE A 183 2.63 23.10 -32.02
N LEU A 184 1.58 23.12 -31.19
CA LEU A 184 0.41 23.97 -31.41
C LEU A 184 0.77 25.47 -31.39
N GLY A 185 1.63 25.87 -30.45
CA GLY A 185 2.17 27.24 -30.39
C GLY A 185 2.93 27.64 -31.66
N PHE A 186 3.82 26.73 -32.11
CA PHE A 186 4.58 26.96 -33.35
C PHE A 186 3.67 27.11 -34.59
N LEU A 187 2.68 26.22 -34.75
CA LEU A 187 1.73 26.26 -35.85
C LEU A 187 0.87 27.53 -35.82
N SER A 188 0.49 28.00 -34.64
CA SER A 188 -0.27 29.25 -34.48
C SER A 188 0.55 30.48 -34.89
N LEU A 189 1.82 30.53 -34.46
CA LEU A 189 2.74 31.61 -34.80
C LEU A 189 3.08 31.62 -36.30
N SER A 190 3.23 30.44 -36.92
CA SER A 190 3.48 30.33 -38.35
C SER A 190 2.30 30.87 -39.21
N LYS A 191 1.06 30.59 -38.80
CA LYS A 191 -0.15 31.14 -39.45
C LYS A 191 -0.23 32.67 -39.35
N LEU A 192 0.15 33.25 -38.20
CA LEU A 192 0.16 34.71 -38.04
C LEU A 192 1.17 35.40 -38.99
N LYS A 193 2.32 34.76 -39.27
CA LYS A 193 3.31 35.32 -40.23
C LYS A 193 2.85 35.23 -41.67
N PHE A 194 1.95 34.33 -42.03
CA PHE A 194 1.44 34.16 -43.38
C PHE A 194 0.28 35.12 -43.71
N LEU A 195 -0.35 35.70 -42.67
CA LEU A 195 -1.47 36.65 -42.78
C LEU A 195 -1.02 38.13 -42.76
N ARG A 196 0.30 38.39 -42.70
CA ARG A 196 0.95 39.70 -42.83
C ARG A 196 1.71 39.79 -44.16
#